data_4eb95abdda14e2540bf8e429e31052e0
#
_entry.id   4eb95abdda14e2540bf8e429e31052e0
#
_cell.length_a   1.000
_cell.length_b   1.000
_cell.length_c   1.000
_cell.angle_alpha   90.00
_cell.angle_beta   90.00
_cell.angle_gamma   90.00
#
_symmetry.space_group_name_H-M   'P 1'
#
loop_
_entity.id
_entity.type
_entity.pdbx_description
1 polymer ?
#
loop_
_entity_poly.entity_id
_entity_poly.type
_entity_poly.pdbx_seq_one_letter_code
_entity_poly.pdbx_strand_id
1 'polypeptide(L)' 'MPQVNKFDFHSFWCPVCGNKAFDLPRQRSHFHEKGHRKILYCPTCRKERQCIECQSDADVYEFKEAYYNGEFENDLDT' A
#
# COMPACT_ATOMS: atom_id res chain seq x y z
N MET A 1 23.41 -11.67 18.42
CA MET A 1 22.36 -11.00 19.16
C MET A 1 21.35 -10.40 18.20
N PRO A 2 20.09 -10.71 18.35
CA PRO A 2 19.10 -10.19 17.44
C PRO A 2 18.94 -8.68 17.63
N GLN A 3 18.86 -7.99 16.54
CA GLN A 3 18.56 -6.58 16.56
C GLN A 3 17.06 -6.37 16.76
N VAL A 4 16.75 -5.41 17.60
CA VAL A 4 15.36 -4.98 17.73
C VAL A 4 15.07 -4.05 16.59
N ASN A 5 14.26 -4.48 15.65
CA ASN A 5 13.83 -3.62 14.57
C ASN A 5 12.70 -2.73 15.08
N LYS A 6 12.98 -1.44 15.14
CA LYS A 6 11.98 -0.46 15.53
C LYS A 6 11.06 -0.10 14.37
N PHE A 7 11.41 -0.54 13.18
CA PHE A 7 10.68 -0.21 11.97
C PHE A 7 10.33 -1.49 11.23
N ASP A 8 9.15 -1.50 10.66
CA ASP A 8 8.74 -2.51 9.70
C ASP A 8 8.54 -1.80 8.36
N PHE A 9 8.82 -2.50 7.27
CA PHE A 9 8.55 -1.97 5.95
C PHE A 9 7.13 -2.33 5.55
N HIS A 10 6.35 -1.30 5.26
CA HIS A 10 5.01 -1.48 4.72
C HIS A 10 5.03 -1.14 3.25
N SER A 11 4.33 -1.94 2.45
CA SER A 11 4.21 -1.68 1.03
C SER A 11 2.98 -0.83 0.76
N PHE A 12 3.09 0.03 -0.25
CA PHE A 12 1.99 0.89 -0.68
C PHE A 12 1.66 0.55 -2.12
N TRP A 13 0.41 0.24 -2.36
CA TRP A 13 -0.05 -0.28 -3.64
C TRP A 13 -1.01 0.69 -4.31
N CYS A 14 -0.82 0.89 -5.60
CA CYS A 14 -1.66 1.78 -6.38
C CYS A 14 -2.96 1.06 -6.78
N PRO A 15 -4.12 1.56 -6.37
CA PRO A 15 -5.38 0.90 -6.73
C PRO A 15 -5.77 1.08 -8.19
N VAL A 16 -5.09 1.97 -8.91
CA VAL A 16 -5.38 2.22 -10.31
C VAL A 16 -4.70 1.19 -11.21
N CYS A 17 -3.41 0.95 -10.99
CA CYS A 17 -2.67 0.00 -11.83
C CYS A 17 -2.44 -1.36 -11.17
N GLY A 18 -2.70 -1.47 -9.87
CA GLY A 18 -2.54 -2.73 -9.13
C GLY A 18 -1.10 -3.08 -8.81
N ASN A 19 -0.17 -2.17 -9.01
CA ASN A 19 1.24 -2.41 -8.75
C ASN A 19 1.72 -1.73 -7.47
N LYS A 20 2.79 -2.28 -6.90
CA LYS A 20 3.41 -1.67 -5.73
C LYS A 20 4.09 -0.37 -6.14
N ALA A 21 3.80 0.70 -5.41
CA ALA A 21 4.43 2.00 -5.65
C ALA A 21 5.71 2.15 -4.84
N PHE A 22 5.64 1.90 -3.53
CA PHE A 22 6.77 2.10 -2.64
C PHE A 22 6.72 1.17 -1.45
N ASP A 23 7.89 0.93 -0.86
CA ASP A 23 8.03 0.37 0.48
C ASP A 23 8.52 1.49 1.38
N LEU A 24 7.83 1.72 2.48
CA LEU A 24 8.21 2.75 3.43
C LEU A 24 8.43 2.16 4.81
N PRO A 25 9.46 2.61 5.54
CA PRO A 25 9.64 2.18 6.92
C PRO A 25 8.58 2.81 7.81
N ARG A 26 8.05 2.04 8.74
CA ARG A 26 7.07 2.51 9.70
C ARG A 26 7.49 2.11 11.10
N GLN A 27 7.39 3.03 12.04
CA GLN A 27 7.59 2.69 13.44
C GLN A 27 6.41 1.86 13.91
N ARG A 28 6.67 0.82 14.69
CA ARG A 28 5.61 -0.05 15.17
C ARG A 28 4.58 0.68 16.01
N SER A 29 5.00 1.71 16.72
CA SER A 29 4.10 2.49 17.57
C SER A 29 3.18 3.43 16.77
N HIS A 30 3.41 3.56 15.47
CA HIS A 30 2.66 4.47 14.62
C HIS A 30 1.93 3.74 13.50
N PHE A 31 1.52 2.50 13.76
CA PHE A 31 0.75 1.75 12.78
C PHE A 31 -0.62 2.36 12.62
N HIS A 32 -1.05 2.44 11.38
CA HIS A 32 -2.38 2.92 11.04
C HIS A 32 -3.33 1.73 10.92
N GLU A 33 -4.62 2.04 10.79
CA GLU A 33 -5.60 1.02 10.55
C GLU A 33 -5.38 0.38 9.18
N LYS A 34 -5.87 -0.86 9.08
CA LYS A 34 -5.84 -1.58 7.82
C LYS A 34 -6.55 -0.77 6.73
N GLY A 35 -5.93 -0.73 5.57
CA GLY A 35 -6.51 0.01 4.45
C GLY A 35 -6.21 1.50 4.45
N HIS A 36 -5.33 1.96 5.35
CA HIS A 36 -4.92 3.35 5.35
C HIS A 36 -4.35 3.74 4.00
N ARG A 37 -4.69 4.93 3.53
CA ARG A 37 -4.22 5.43 2.24
C ARG A 37 -3.29 6.61 2.42
N LYS A 38 -2.32 6.70 1.52
CA LYS A 38 -1.39 7.82 1.49
C LYS A 38 -1.17 8.22 0.04
N ILE A 39 -1.10 9.52 -0.21
CA ILE A 39 -0.84 10.02 -1.55
C ILE A 39 0.65 9.88 -1.83
N LEU A 40 0.98 9.05 -2.82
CA LEU A 40 2.35 8.77 -3.22
C LEU A 40 2.44 8.74 -4.74
N TYR A 41 3.62 9.08 -5.25
CA TYR A 41 3.85 8.98 -6.68
C TYR A 41 3.91 7.52 -7.09
N CYS A 42 3.08 7.15 -8.06
CA CYS A 42 3.10 5.80 -8.61
C CYS A 42 3.98 5.79 -9.88
N PRO A 43 5.11 5.09 -9.86
CA PRO A 43 6.00 5.08 -11.03
C PRO A 43 5.39 4.42 -12.26
N THR A 44 4.44 3.50 -12.06
CA THR A 44 3.77 2.85 -13.18
C THR A 44 2.77 3.78 -13.84
N CYS A 45 1.96 4.49 -13.05
CA CYS A 45 0.99 5.46 -13.56
C CYS A 45 1.64 6.80 -13.91
N ARG A 46 2.81 7.08 -13.35
CA ARG A 46 3.52 8.36 -13.49
C ARG A 46 2.68 9.52 -12.98
N LYS A 47 1.95 9.29 -11.89
CA LYS A 47 1.11 10.27 -11.24
C LYS A 47 1.04 9.97 -9.76
N GLU A 48 0.66 10.97 -8.99
CA GLU A 48 0.33 10.75 -7.58
C GLU A 48 -1.00 10.01 -7.48
N ARG A 49 -1.03 9.01 -6.61
CA ARG A 49 -2.22 8.19 -6.39
C ARG A 49 -2.42 8.00 -4.89
N GLN A 50 -3.65 7.73 -4.51
CA GLN A 50 -3.97 7.37 -3.13
C GLN A 50 -3.64 5.90 -2.92
N CYS A 51 -2.38 5.61 -2.64
CA CYS A 51 -1.90 4.25 -2.47
C CYS A 51 -2.37 3.66 -1.16
N ILE A 52 -2.65 2.36 -1.18
CA ILE A 52 -3.16 1.64 -0.01
C ILE A 52 -1.99 1.00 0.72
N GLU A 53 -1.93 1.24 2.03
CA GLU A 53 -0.89 0.68 2.86
C GLU A 53 -1.20 -0.78 3.19
N CYS A 54 -0.23 -1.65 2.90
CA CYS A 54 -0.30 -3.06 3.25
C CYS A 54 0.78 -3.33 4.29
N GLN A 55 0.37 -3.81 5.46
CA GLN A 55 1.27 -4.02 6.59
C GLN A 55 1.82 -5.43 6.64
N SER A 56 1.25 -6.34 5.88
CA SER A 56 1.65 -7.74 5.86
C SER A 56 1.35 -8.37 4.51
N ASP A 57 1.85 -9.58 4.30
CA ASP A 57 1.55 -10.31 3.07
C ASP A 57 0.06 -10.59 2.93
N ALA A 58 -0.63 -10.79 4.04
CA ALA A 58 -2.07 -10.99 4.02
C ALA A 58 -2.79 -9.76 3.47
N ASP A 59 -2.35 -8.57 3.86
CA ASP A 59 -2.92 -7.33 3.36
C ASP A 59 -2.68 -7.18 1.85
N VAL A 60 -1.49 -7.56 1.39
CA VAL A 60 -1.16 -7.52 -0.04
C VAL A 60 -2.09 -8.47 -0.80
N TYR A 61 -2.30 -9.66 -0.28
CA TYR A 61 -3.17 -10.63 -0.90
C TYR A 61 -4.60 -10.08 -1.01
N GLU A 62 -5.10 -9.50 0.06
CA GLU A 62 -6.43 -8.91 0.07
C GLU A 62 -6.54 -7.75 -0.91
N PHE A 63 -5.50 -6.93 -1.00
CA PHE A 63 -5.48 -5.84 -1.96
C PHE A 63 -5.60 -6.39 -3.39
N LYS A 64 -4.80 -7.41 -3.71
CA LYS A 64 -4.81 -7.98 -5.05
C LYS A 64 -6.16 -8.58 -5.40
N GLU A 65 -6.79 -9.27 -4.46
CA GLU A 65 -8.13 -9.81 -4.68
C GLU A 65 -9.13 -8.69 -4.95
N ALA A 66 -9.10 -7.64 -4.13
CA ALA A 66 -10.00 -6.52 -4.31
C ALA A 66 -9.78 -5.85 -5.67
N TYR A 67 -8.52 -5.72 -6.08
CA TYR A 67 -8.19 -5.13 -7.36
C TYR A 67 -8.78 -5.95 -8.52
N TYR A 68 -8.58 -7.26 -8.48
CA TYR A 68 -9.10 -8.15 -9.53
C TYR A 68 -10.62 -8.21 -9.53
N ASN A 69 -11.25 -7.99 -8.39
CA ASN A 69 -12.70 -7.98 -8.28
C ASN A 69 -13.33 -6.65 -8.70
N GLY A 70 -12.50 -5.66 -9.05
CA GLY A 70 -13.01 -4.37 -9.50
C GLY A 70 -13.43 -3.45 -8.38
N GLU A 71 -13.01 -3.70 -7.15
CA GLU A 71 -13.40 -2.88 -6.01
C GLU A 71 -12.83 -1.48 -6.05
N PHE A 72 -11.81 -1.25 -6.88
CA PHE A 72 -11.16 0.05 -6.99
C PHE A 72 -11.51 0.77 -8.30
N GLU A 73 -12.60 0.40 -8.93
CA GLU A 73 -13.00 1.04 -10.19
C GLU A 73 -13.16 2.55 -10.05
N ASN A 74 -13.62 3.01 -8.89
CA ASN A 74 -13.82 4.44 -8.66
C ASN A 74 -12.50 5.21 -8.60
N ASP A 75 -11.39 4.53 -8.41
CA ASP A 75 -10.08 5.17 -8.37
C ASP A 75 -9.50 5.44 -9.76
N LEU A 76 -10.08 4.87 -10.79
CA LEU A 76 -9.56 4.99 -12.15
C LEU A 76 -9.64 6.41 -12.70
N ASP A 77 -10.57 7.21 -12.20
CA ASP A 77 -10.82 8.55 -12.68
C ASP A 77 -10.08 9.64 -11.91
N THR A 78 -9.23 9.26 -10.97
CA THR A 78 -8.51 10.23 -10.15
C THR A 78 -7.21 10.70 -10.77
#